data_7566acddada3ceaddfce0e26c8aec9fc
#
_entry.id   7566acddada3ceaddfce0e26c8aec9fc
#
_cell.length_a   1.000
_cell.length_b   1.000
_cell.length_c   1.000
_cell.angle_alpha   90.00
_cell.angle_beta   90.00
_cell.angle_gamma   90.00
#
_symmetry.space_group_name_H-M   'P 1'
#
loop_
_entity.id
_entity.type
_entity.pdbx_description
1 polymer ?
#
loop_
_entity_poly.entity_id
_entity_poly.type
_entity_poly.pdbx_seq_one_letter_code
_entity_poly.pdbx_strand_id
1 'polypeptide(L)'
;MKFKIVLINFPFEDLSETKLRPALCLTDTISKHKHIILAFITSNLNNATESTDLIIENSRADFDKTGLKVSSVIKIHRLITVSDSIIQKVIGRLPASYQNEVYEKIKLLFHLNQ
;
A
#
# COMPACT_ATOMS: atom_id res chain seq x y z
N MET A 1 -12.49 -0.46 -3.61
CA MET A 1 -11.35 -0.16 -2.70
C MET A 1 -10.00 -0.49 -3.32
N LYS A 2 -9.97 -1.40 -4.27
CA LYS A 2 -8.68 -1.75 -4.91
C LYS A 2 -7.96 -0.52 -5.42
N PHE A 3 -6.67 -0.44 -5.09
CA PHE A 3 -5.74 0.66 -5.41
C PHE A 3 -6.02 1.98 -4.69
N LYS A 4 -6.95 2.02 -3.73
CA LYS A 4 -7.04 3.17 -2.84
C LYS A 4 -5.88 3.17 -1.87
N ILE A 5 -5.42 4.37 -1.48
CA ILE A 5 -4.41 4.55 -0.45
C ILE A 5 -5.14 5.04 0.80
N VAL A 6 -4.93 4.34 1.90
CA VAL A 6 -5.69 4.55 3.14
C VAL A 6 -4.75 4.76 4.30
N LEU A 7 -5.27 5.32 5.39
CA LEU A 7 -4.55 5.45 6.66
C LEU A 7 -5.14 4.47 7.66
N ILE A 8 -4.27 3.69 8.29
CA ILE A 8 -4.65 2.75 9.34
C ILE A 8 -3.59 2.72 10.43
N ASN A 9 -3.94 2.16 11.60
CA ASN A 9 -2.97 1.77 12.60
C ASN A 9 -2.50 0.36 12.26
N PHE A 10 -1.26 0.24 11.78
CA PHE A 10 -0.73 -1.06 11.40
C PHE A 10 -0.53 -1.92 12.66
N PRO A 11 -1.04 -3.15 12.66
CA PRO A 11 -0.96 -4.01 13.86
C PRO A 11 0.44 -4.49 14.19
N PHE A 12 1.43 -4.25 13.32
CA PHE A 12 2.83 -4.57 13.60
C PHE A 12 3.54 -3.48 14.39
N GLU A 13 2.90 -2.31 14.53
CA GLU A 13 3.52 -1.19 15.22
C GLU A 13 3.41 -1.34 16.72
N ASP A 14 4.30 -0.64 17.43
CA ASP A 14 4.23 -0.57 18.89
C ASP A 14 2.90 0.08 19.29
N LEU A 15 2.12 -0.62 20.11
CA LEU A 15 0.81 -0.15 20.53
C LEU A 15 0.86 1.10 21.42
N SER A 16 2.04 1.49 21.88
CA SER A 16 2.19 2.74 22.63
C SER A 16 2.03 3.97 21.74
N GLU A 17 2.11 3.80 20.42
CA GLU A 17 1.92 4.89 19.45
C GLU A 17 0.60 4.71 18.72
N THR A 18 -0.13 5.82 18.56
CA THR A 18 -1.40 5.82 17.84
C THR A 18 -1.24 6.40 16.43
N LYS A 19 -0.03 6.40 15.91
CA LYS A 19 0.27 7.01 14.63
C LYS A 19 -0.34 6.21 13.48
N LEU A 20 -1.05 6.93 12.61
CA LEU A 20 -1.59 6.34 11.40
C LEU A 20 -0.50 6.18 10.35
N ARG A 21 -0.58 5.08 9.59
CA ARG A 21 0.36 4.79 8.52
C ARG A 21 -0.40 4.57 7.23
N PRO A 22 0.17 4.99 6.09
CA PRO A 22 -0.48 4.70 4.81
C PRO A 22 -0.30 3.25 4.40
N ALA A 23 -1.28 2.75 3.67
CA ALA A 23 -1.27 1.41 3.10
C ALA A 23 -2.00 1.42 1.77
N LEU A 24 -1.60 0.53 0.88
CA LEU A 24 -2.25 0.36 -0.41
C LEU A 24 -3.23 -0.79 -0.34
N CYS A 25 -4.48 -0.54 -0.73
CA CYS A 25 -5.47 -1.60 -0.88
C CYS A 25 -5.17 -2.38 -2.16
N LEU A 26 -4.92 -3.69 -2.03
CA LEU A 26 -4.64 -4.55 -3.18
C LEU A 26 -5.88 -5.23 -3.71
N THR A 27 -6.97 -5.23 -2.94
CA THR A 27 -8.22 -5.86 -3.33
C THR A 27 -9.39 -4.95 -3.05
N ASP A 28 -10.52 -5.25 -3.65
CA ASP A 28 -11.81 -4.78 -3.17
C ASP A 28 -12.18 -5.56 -1.92
N THR A 29 -13.31 -5.21 -1.30
CA THR A 29 -13.77 -5.95 -0.13
C THR A 29 -14.13 -7.38 -0.52
N ILE A 30 -13.72 -8.33 0.32
CA ILE A 30 -13.88 -9.75 0.08
C ILE A 30 -14.81 -10.31 1.16
N SER A 31 -15.82 -11.07 0.75
CA SER A 31 -16.76 -11.77 1.62
C SER A 31 -17.66 -10.83 2.42
N LYS A 32 -18.60 -11.41 3.16
CA LYS A 32 -19.49 -10.67 4.05
C LYS A 32 -18.72 -9.99 5.21
N HIS A 33 -17.49 -10.41 5.47
CA HIS A 33 -16.65 -9.82 6.50
C HIS A 33 -15.93 -8.56 6.03
N LYS A 34 -16.03 -8.23 4.74
CA LYS A 34 -15.42 -7.04 4.14
C LYS A 34 -13.92 -6.96 4.39
N HIS A 35 -13.25 -8.09 4.15
CA HIS A 35 -11.79 -8.16 4.27
C HIS A 35 -11.13 -7.46 3.08
N ILE A 36 -10.01 -6.80 3.35
CA ILE A 36 -9.18 -6.17 2.33
C ILE A 36 -7.74 -6.58 2.60
N ILE A 37 -6.99 -6.92 1.54
CA ILE A 37 -5.56 -7.18 1.64
C ILE A 37 -4.84 -5.87 1.37
N LEU A 38 -4.00 -5.47 2.33
CA LEU A 38 -3.24 -4.22 2.28
C LEU A 38 -1.75 -4.50 2.18
N ALA A 39 -1.02 -3.59 1.53
CA ALA A 39 0.44 -3.57 1.54
C ALA A 39 0.89 -2.32 2.29
N PHE A 40 1.88 -2.49 3.15
CA PHE A 40 2.46 -1.40 3.94
C PHE A 40 3.17 -0.39 3.05
N ILE A 41 3.04 0.91 3.38
CA ILE A 41 3.75 2.00 2.70
C ILE A 41 4.61 2.73 3.74
N THR A 42 5.87 3.00 3.42
CA THR A 42 6.77 3.75 4.27
C THR A 42 7.36 4.95 3.52
N SER A 43 7.55 6.06 4.22
CA SER A 43 8.22 7.23 3.67
C SER A 43 9.76 7.12 3.78
N ASN A 44 10.26 6.10 4.46
CA ASN A 44 11.70 5.91 4.59
C ASN A 44 12.24 5.19 3.35
N LEU A 45 12.83 5.96 2.42
CA LEU A 45 13.32 5.41 1.17
C LEU A 45 14.51 4.45 1.37
N ASN A 46 15.17 4.50 2.51
CA ASN A 46 16.23 3.54 2.83
C ASN A 46 15.69 2.12 3.02
N ASN A 47 14.38 1.99 3.21
CA ASN A 47 13.74 0.68 3.30
C ASN A 47 13.42 0.07 1.93
N ALA A 48 13.77 0.74 0.83
CA ALA A 48 13.60 0.20 -0.52
C ALA A 48 14.74 -0.75 -0.84
N THR A 49 14.74 -1.90 -0.18
CA THR A 49 15.83 -2.88 -0.22
C THR A 49 15.50 -4.16 -0.96
N GLU A 50 14.22 -4.40 -1.25
CA GLU A 50 13.77 -5.65 -1.85
C GLU A 50 13.38 -5.45 -3.31
N SER A 51 13.58 -6.50 -4.12
CA SER A 51 13.21 -6.45 -5.54
C SER A 51 11.69 -6.28 -5.74
N THR A 52 10.90 -6.61 -4.73
CA THR A 52 9.45 -6.46 -4.77
C THR A 52 8.96 -5.11 -4.29
N ASP A 53 9.86 -4.23 -3.86
CA ASP A 53 9.49 -2.88 -3.43
C ASP A 53 9.16 -2.00 -4.63
N LEU A 54 8.18 -1.12 -4.46
CA LEU A 54 7.79 -0.17 -5.48
C LEU A 54 7.95 1.24 -4.93
N ILE A 55 8.79 2.04 -5.57
CA ILE A 55 8.99 3.44 -5.17
C ILE A 55 7.99 4.33 -5.89
N ILE A 56 7.26 5.14 -5.12
CA ILE A 56 6.38 6.19 -5.63
C ILE A 56 7.12 7.51 -5.48
N GLU A 57 7.46 8.13 -6.60
CA GLU A 57 8.28 9.34 -6.59
C GLU A 57 7.41 10.60 -6.68
N ASN A 58 7.70 11.57 -5.79
CA ASN A 58 6.95 12.82 -5.74
C ASN A 58 7.19 13.72 -6.96
N SER A 59 8.21 13.41 -7.76
CA SER A 59 8.52 14.17 -8.98
C SER A 59 7.56 13.85 -10.14
N ARG A 60 6.78 12.78 -10.03
CA ARG A 60 5.86 12.40 -11.10
C ARG A 60 4.62 13.27 -11.08
N ALA A 61 4.12 13.62 -12.28
CA ALA A 61 3.00 14.54 -12.43
C ALA A 61 1.71 14.06 -11.74
N ASP A 62 1.53 12.76 -11.60
CA ASP A 62 0.34 12.15 -11.03
C ASP A 62 0.47 11.85 -9.52
N PHE A 63 1.57 12.27 -8.91
CA PHE A 63 1.82 11.99 -7.49
C PHE A 63 0.71 12.51 -6.57
N ASP A 64 0.13 13.65 -6.91
CA ASP A 64 -0.91 14.28 -6.09
C ASP A 64 -2.11 13.36 -5.88
N LYS A 65 -2.38 12.46 -6.83
CA LYS A 65 -3.52 11.54 -6.73
C LYS A 65 -3.38 10.56 -5.57
N THR A 66 -2.16 10.33 -5.10
CA THR A 66 -1.91 9.37 -4.02
C THR A 66 -2.31 9.88 -2.64
N GLY A 67 -2.34 11.20 -2.46
CA GLY A 67 -2.54 11.80 -1.15
C GLY A 67 -1.34 11.70 -0.22
N LEU A 68 -0.25 11.10 -0.68
CA LEU A 68 1.00 11.02 0.09
C LEU A 68 1.70 12.38 0.08
N LYS A 69 2.44 12.68 1.14
CA LYS A 69 3.13 13.96 1.28
C LYS A 69 4.53 13.95 0.68
N VAL A 70 5.17 12.81 0.66
CA VAL A 70 6.56 12.64 0.21
C VAL A 70 6.68 11.35 -0.58
N SER A 71 7.77 11.24 -1.34
CA SER A 71 8.12 9.99 -2.01
C SER A 71 8.11 8.84 -1.00
N SER A 72 7.58 7.71 -1.39
CA SER A 72 7.33 6.59 -0.48
C SER A 72 7.62 5.27 -1.17
N VAL A 73 7.70 4.21 -0.37
CA VAL A 73 7.94 2.84 -0.84
C VAL A 73 6.74 1.99 -0.46
N ILE A 74 6.16 1.31 -1.45
CA ILE A 74 5.16 0.28 -1.18
C ILE A 74 5.90 -1.02 -0.96
N LYS A 75 5.75 -1.60 0.24
CA LYS A 75 6.39 -2.85 0.61
C LYS A 75 5.47 -4.01 0.23
N ILE A 76 5.52 -4.42 -1.04
CA ILE A 76 4.57 -5.41 -1.57
C ILE A 76 4.62 -6.74 -0.80
N HIS A 77 5.75 -7.08 -0.19
CA HIS A 77 5.85 -8.32 0.59
C HIS A 77 5.30 -8.19 2.01
N ARG A 78 5.00 -6.98 2.47
CA ARG A 78 4.41 -6.77 3.81
C ARG A 78 2.91 -6.63 3.68
N LEU A 79 2.26 -7.77 3.60
CA LEU A 79 0.82 -7.88 3.37
C LEU A 79 0.09 -8.18 4.68
N ILE A 80 -1.10 -7.62 4.80
CA ILE A 80 -1.99 -7.95 5.90
C ILE A 80 -3.43 -7.94 5.41
N THR A 81 -4.23 -8.87 5.91
CA THR A 81 -5.66 -8.91 5.66
C THR A 81 -6.39 -8.33 6.87
N VAL A 82 -7.23 -7.35 6.63
CA VAL A 82 -7.95 -6.65 7.70
C VAL A 82 -9.41 -6.47 7.29
N SER A 83 -10.26 -6.23 8.29
CA SER A 83 -11.61 -5.75 8.03
C SER A 83 -11.55 -4.29 7.59
N ASP A 84 -12.42 -3.88 6.66
CA ASP A 84 -12.44 -2.49 6.19
C ASP A 84 -12.78 -1.49 7.32
N SER A 85 -13.32 -1.99 8.44
CA SER A 85 -13.65 -1.15 9.59
C SER A 85 -12.42 -0.48 10.23
N ILE A 86 -11.21 -0.99 10.01
CA ILE A 86 -10.01 -0.39 10.60
C ILE A 86 -9.47 0.77 9.76
N ILE A 87 -10.02 0.98 8.58
CA ILE A 87 -9.59 2.09 7.73
C ILE A 87 -10.10 3.38 8.34
N GLN A 88 -9.17 4.26 8.69
CA GLN A 88 -9.50 5.55 9.30
C GLN A 88 -9.84 6.59 8.25
N LYS A 89 -9.17 6.56 7.10
CA LYS A 89 -9.36 7.55 6.06
C LYS A 89 -8.82 7.02 4.73
N VAL A 90 -9.51 7.35 3.64
CA VAL A 90 -8.99 7.18 2.28
C VAL A 90 -8.33 8.49 1.89
N ILE A 91 -7.04 8.48 1.61
CA ILE A 91 -6.30 9.70 1.29
C ILE A 91 -6.07 9.90 -0.20
N GLY A 92 -6.21 8.86 -0.99
CA GLY A 92 -5.99 8.94 -2.42
C GLY A 92 -6.06 7.59 -3.08
N ARG A 93 -5.43 7.50 -4.23
CA ARG A 93 -5.38 6.26 -4.99
C ARG A 93 -4.07 6.14 -5.74
N LEU A 94 -3.70 4.90 -6.07
CA LEU A 94 -2.51 4.65 -6.86
C LEU A 94 -2.82 5.01 -8.32
N PRO A 95 -2.02 5.91 -8.93
CA PRO A 95 -2.20 6.26 -10.34
C PRO A 95 -2.09 5.05 -11.26
N ALA A 96 -2.81 5.10 -12.39
CA ALA A 96 -2.81 4.01 -13.37
C ALA A 96 -1.40 3.64 -13.83
N SER A 97 -0.51 4.63 -13.91
CA SER A 97 0.88 4.42 -14.33
C SER A 97 1.65 3.45 -13.43
N TYR A 98 1.24 3.31 -12.17
CA TYR A 98 1.88 2.40 -11.23
C TYR A 98 1.17 1.06 -11.07
N GLN A 99 -0.10 0.97 -11.49
CA GLN A 99 -0.89 -0.22 -11.21
C GLN A 99 -0.30 -1.47 -11.85
N ASN A 100 0.19 -1.34 -13.07
CA ASN A 100 0.81 -2.47 -13.75
C ASN A 100 2.09 -2.91 -13.04
N GLU A 101 2.85 -1.97 -12.50
CA GLU A 101 4.05 -2.28 -11.72
C GLU A 101 3.72 -3.07 -10.46
N VAL A 102 2.58 -2.76 -9.81
CA VAL A 102 2.12 -3.53 -8.66
C VAL A 102 1.88 -4.98 -9.05
N TYR A 103 1.20 -5.21 -10.18
CA TYR A 103 0.96 -6.58 -10.65
C TYR A 103 2.28 -7.31 -10.91
N GLU A 104 3.24 -6.64 -11.52
CA GLU A 104 4.54 -7.24 -11.79
C GLU A 104 5.27 -7.60 -10.49
N LYS A 105 5.20 -6.74 -9.48
CA LYS A 105 5.81 -7.03 -8.17
C LYS A 105 5.11 -8.18 -7.46
N ILE A 106 3.80 -8.29 -7.59
CA ILE A 106 3.05 -9.41 -7.01
C ILE A 106 3.45 -10.72 -7.70
N LYS A 107 3.57 -10.71 -9.03
CA LYS A 107 4.05 -11.89 -9.75
C LYS A 107 5.44 -12.31 -9.30
N LEU A 108 6.31 -11.34 -9.11
CA LEU A 108 7.67 -11.60 -8.63
C LEU A 108 7.64 -12.18 -7.22
N LEU A 109 6.85 -11.61 -6.33
CA LEU A 109 6.76 -12.04 -4.94
C LEU A 109 6.30 -13.50 -4.82
N PHE A 110 5.32 -13.89 -5.61
CA PHE A 110 4.73 -15.22 -5.54
C PHE A 110 5.26 -16.17 -6.61
N HIS A 111 6.30 -15.76 -7.34
CA HIS A 111 6.90 -16.57 -8.41
C HIS A 111 5.91 -16.98 -9.51
N LEU A 112 5.03 -16.05 -9.88
CA LEU A 112 4.05 -16.24 -10.95
C LEU A 112 4.65 -15.69 -12.25
N ASN A 113 5.44 -16.51 -12.92
CA ASN A 113 6.24 -16.07 -14.07
C ASN A 113 5.53 -16.17 -15.41
N GLN A 114 4.27 -16.40 -15.40
CA GLN A 114 3.53 -16.68 -16.64
C GLN A 114 3.01 -15.42 -17.31
#